data_a06021a44424536f3cd1fb68b970d0b6
#
_entry.id   a06021a44424536f3cd1fb68b970d0b6
#
_cell.length_a   1.000
_cell.length_b   1.000
_cell.length_c   1.000
_cell.angle_alpha   90.00
_cell.angle_beta   90.00
_cell.angle_gamma   90.00
#
_symmetry.space_group_name_H-M   'P 1'
#
loop_
_entity.id
_entity.type
_entity.pdbx_description
1 polymer ?
#
loop_
_entity_poly.entity_id
_entity_poly.type
_entity_poly.pdbx_seq_one_letter_code
_entity_poly.pdbx_strand_id
1 'polypeptide(L)'
;RQVFSTPRFRDYARQFVLLRVDTEDGGEGAELAARFDAESLPTTLIVTPQLALAGQIEGFLPTERYIAAIDAELADYRAYEGRVERDAQTTDPAVLRRLAGEAHRRGDGARAAKLYRRVLASASVQPDERPLLTYLLADALRLDRDFAEASTALATARTAAQRQHDTELVERADLLAFSIAHEAGDCRRAKLSLEEFLQKHPQSSMSAQAQRALQALAADKSARCT
;
A
#
# COMPACT_ATOMS: atom_id res chain seq x y z
N ARG A 1 1.90 -21.82 18.43
CA ARG A 1 2.99 -22.50 19.19
C ARG A 1 3.48 -23.78 18.51
N GLN A 2 2.62 -24.57 17.88
CA GLN A 2 3.00 -25.90 17.34
C GLN A 2 3.97 -25.84 16.15
N VAL A 3 3.97 -24.80 15.31
CA VAL A 3 4.84 -24.67 14.16
C VAL A 3 6.19 -24.07 14.54
N PHE A 4 6.17 -22.88 15.11
CA PHE A 4 7.37 -22.06 15.39
C PHE A 4 8.30 -22.64 16.46
N SER A 5 7.81 -23.58 17.29
CA SER A 5 8.61 -24.26 18.30
C SER A 5 9.28 -25.54 17.82
N THR A 6 8.96 -26.04 16.64
CA THR A 6 9.57 -27.28 16.12
C THR A 6 11.05 -27.06 15.78
N PRO A 7 11.94 -28.05 16.03
CA PRO A 7 13.34 -27.95 15.65
C PRO A 7 13.52 -27.63 14.16
N ARG A 8 12.74 -28.30 13.30
CA ARG A 8 12.78 -28.10 11.86
C ARG A 8 12.46 -26.67 11.43
N PHE A 9 11.41 -26.05 12.01
CA PHE A 9 11.11 -24.66 11.69
C PHE A 9 12.19 -23.71 12.23
N ARG A 10 12.71 -23.95 13.42
CA ARG A 10 13.79 -23.13 13.99
C ARG A 10 15.05 -23.14 13.14
N ASP A 11 15.43 -24.28 12.60
CA ASP A 11 16.57 -24.38 11.69
C ASP A 11 16.31 -23.66 10.37
N TYR A 12 15.12 -23.85 9.79
CA TYR A 12 14.71 -23.15 8.59
C TYR A 12 14.66 -21.65 8.77
N ALA A 13 14.15 -21.18 9.91
CA ALA A 13 13.93 -19.78 10.23
C ALA A 13 15.22 -18.98 10.50
N ARG A 14 16.40 -19.62 10.63
CA ARG A 14 17.69 -18.93 10.84
C ARG A 14 18.06 -17.95 9.73
N GLN A 15 17.46 -18.08 8.57
CA GLN A 15 17.65 -17.18 7.43
C GLN A 15 16.78 -15.92 7.49
N PHE A 16 15.89 -15.78 8.48
CA PHE A 16 14.95 -14.69 8.64
C PHE A 16 15.13 -13.98 9.99
N VAL A 17 14.75 -12.71 10.03
CA VAL A 17 14.44 -12.01 11.27
C VAL A 17 12.97 -12.23 11.56
N LEU A 18 12.66 -12.85 12.69
CA LEU A 18 11.28 -13.14 13.09
C LEU A 18 10.79 -12.05 14.04
N LEU A 19 9.69 -11.42 13.68
CA LEU A 19 8.99 -10.45 14.51
C LEU A 19 7.58 -10.98 14.83
N ARG A 20 7.14 -10.78 16.05
CA ARG A 20 5.76 -10.97 16.45
C ARG A 20 5.16 -9.59 16.64
N VAL A 21 4.11 -9.32 15.90
CA VAL A 21 3.40 -8.06 15.92
C VAL A 21 2.02 -8.27 16.53
N ASP A 22 1.65 -7.42 17.47
CA ASP A 22 0.30 -7.34 18.03
C ASP A 22 -0.47 -6.29 17.21
N THR A 23 -1.57 -6.70 16.60
CA THR A 23 -2.39 -5.82 15.75
C THR A 23 -3.56 -5.19 16.49
N GLU A 24 -3.76 -5.57 17.77
CA GLU A 24 -4.83 -5.05 18.61
C GLU A 24 -4.34 -3.93 19.55
N ASP A 25 -3.04 -3.60 19.49
CA ASP A 25 -2.43 -2.58 20.34
C ASP A 25 -2.82 -1.13 19.97
N GLY A 26 -3.49 -0.94 18.82
CA GLY A 26 -3.85 0.38 18.27
C GLY A 26 -2.66 1.23 17.83
N GLY A 27 -1.45 0.65 17.75
CA GLY A 27 -0.20 1.30 17.43
C GLY A 27 0.43 0.80 16.12
N GLU A 28 1.76 0.63 16.15
CA GLU A 28 2.56 0.24 14.98
C GLU A 28 2.13 -1.11 14.39
N GLY A 29 1.64 -2.03 15.21
CA GLY A 29 1.14 -3.33 14.77
C GLY A 29 -0.12 -3.21 13.92
N ALA A 30 -1.06 -2.39 14.33
CA ALA A 30 -2.27 -2.09 13.57
C ALA A 30 -1.95 -1.38 12.25
N GLU A 31 -0.97 -0.46 12.25
CA GLU A 31 -0.51 0.24 11.04
C GLU A 31 0.12 -0.75 10.03
N LEU A 32 0.93 -1.70 10.51
CA LEU A 32 1.52 -2.74 9.66
C LEU A 32 0.45 -3.66 9.07
N ALA A 33 -0.53 -4.07 9.86
CA ALA A 33 -1.65 -4.87 9.39
C ALA A 33 -2.43 -4.15 8.28
N ALA A 34 -2.75 -2.88 8.49
CA ALA A 34 -3.43 -2.05 7.49
C ALA A 34 -2.58 -1.83 6.22
N ARG A 35 -1.27 -1.62 6.37
CA ARG A 35 -0.35 -1.43 5.24
C ARG A 35 -0.34 -2.62 4.29
N PHE A 36 -0.43 -3.83 4.81
CA PHE A 36 -0.32 -5.07 4.05
C PHE A 36 -1.65 -5.82 3.90
N ASP A 37 -2.76 -5.15 4.21
CA ASP A 37 -4.12 -5.73 4.10
C ASP A 37 -4.26 -7.06 4.85
N ALA A 38 -3.66 -7.13 6.04
CA ALA A 38 -3.67 -8.32 6.88
C ALA A 38 -4.95 -8.36 7.74
N GLU A 39 -6.08 -8.64 7.11
CA GLU A 39 -7.41 -8.63 7.76
C GLU A 39 -7.68 -9.87 8.61
N SER A 40 -7.07 -11.01 8.27
CA SER A 40 -7.26 -12.28 8.97
C SER A 40 -6.10 -12.59 9.93
N LEU A 41 -6.39 -13.30 11.04
CA LEU A 41 -5.37 -13.73 12.00
C LEU A 41 -5.43 -15.25 12.21
N PRO A 42 -4.30 -15.92 12.32
CA PRO A 42 -2.95 -15.38 12.18
C PRO A 42 -2.56 -15.17 10.73
N THR A 43 -1.88 -14.08 10.44
CA THR A 43 -1.25 -13.82 9.13
C THR A 43 0.26 -13.70 9.31
N THR A 44 1.01 -14.32 8.41
CA THR A 44 2.46 -14.16 8.32
C THR A 44 2.81 -13.38 7.09
N LEU A 45 3.49 -12.27 7.28
CA LEU A 45 4.04 -11.44 6.20
C LEU A 45 5.52 -11.73 6.04
N ILE A 46 5.96 -11.91 4.80
CA ILE A 46 7.37 -12.00 4.45
C ILE A 46 7.70 -10.68 3.75
N VAL A 47 8.54 -9.88 4.38
CA VAL A 47 8.88 -8.54 3.89
C VAL A 47 10.38 -8.41 3.66
N THR A 48 10.75 -7.57 2.70
CA THR A 48 12.14 -7.16 2.49
C THR A 48 12.55 -6.14 3.56
N PRO A 49 13.86 -5.84 3.69
CA PRO A 49 14.32 -4.74 4.57
C PRO A 49 13.74 -3.36 4.21
N GLN A 50 13.29 -3.18 2.97
CA GLN A 50 12.63 -1.96 2.49
C GLN A 50 11.10 -2.00 2.68
N LEU A 51 10.59 -2.98 3.40
CA LEU A 51 9.17 -3.22 3.65
C LEU A 51 8.35 -3.47 2.36
N ALA A 52 8.95 -4.05 1.33
CA ALA A 52 8.19 -4.61 0.21
C ALA A 52 7.72 -6.02 0.55
N LEU A 53 6.46 -6.34 0.23
CA LEU A 53 5.86 -7.64 0.49
C LEU A 53 6.44 -8.70 -0.46
N ALA A 54 7.17 -9.64 0.10
CA ALA A 54 7.67 -10.80 -0.64
C ALA A 54 6.67 -11.97 -0.63
N GLY A 55 5.80 -12.05 0.37
CA GLY A 55 4.74 -13.05 0.44
C GLY A 55 3.85 -12.91 1.66
N GLN A 56 2.69 -13.58 1.61
CA GLN A 56 1.70 -13.57 2.68
C GLN A 56 1.11 -14.97 2.86
N ILE A 57 1.03 -15.43 4.10
CA ILE A 57 0.45 -16.73 4.45
C ILE A 57 -0.60 -16.49 5.52
N GLU A 58 -1.84 -16.87 5.21
CA GLU A 58 -2.98 -16.74 6.12
C GLU A 58 -3.30 -18.07 6.80
N GLY A 59 -3.71 -17.98 8.07
CA GLY A 59 -4.17 -19.11 8.85
C GLY A 59 -3.06 -20.02 9.35
N PHE A 60 -3.47 -21.18 9.85
CA PHE A 60 -2.61 -22.20 10.43
C PHE A 60 -2.31 -23.31 9.43
N LEU A 61 -1.02 -23.62 9.23
CA LEU A 61 -0.56 -24.74 8.45
C LEU A 61 0.35 -25.64 9.30
N PRO A 62 0.37 -26.96 9.07
CA PRO A 62 1.41 -27.85 9.64
C PRO A 62 2.80 -27.40 9.21
N THR A 63 3.82 -27.67 10.04
CA THR A 63 5.20 -27.18 9.84
C THR A 63 5.74 -27.37 8.42
N GLU A 64 5.59 -28.55 7.83
CA GLU A 64 6.09 -28.83 6.49
C GLU A 64 5.38 -28.01 5.41
N ARG A 65 4.05 -27.89 5.53
CA ARG A 65 3.25 -27.09 4.60
C ARG A 65 3.54 -25.60 4.76
N TYR A 66 3.81 -25.17 5.99
CA TYR A 66 4.15 -23.79 6.28
C TYR A 66 5.50 -23.41 5.66
N ILE A 67 6.52 -24.24 5.80
CA ILE A 67 7.82 -24.07 5.15
C ILE A 67 7.67 -24.06 3.62
N ALA A 68 6.91 -25.01 3.06
CA ALA A 68 6.67 -25.05 1.63
C ALA A 68 5.92 -23.82 1.10
N ALA A 69 4.98 -23.27 1.88
CA ALA A 69 4.30 -22.04 1.54
C ALA A 69 5.26 -20.83 1.53
N ILE A 70 6.13 -20.70 2.54
CA ILE A 70 7.17 -19.66 2.54
C ILE A 70 8.08 -19.79 1.30
N ASP A 71 8.53 -21.00 0.98
CA ASP A 71 9.40 -21.23 -0.18
C ASP A 71 8.71 -20.86 -1.49
N ALA A 72 7.40 -21.14 -1.62
CA ALA A 72 6.61 -20.78 -2.78
C ALA A 72 6.48 -19.25 -2.94
N GLU A 73 6.15 -18.53 -1.86
CA GLU A 73 6.07 -17.07 -1.85
C GLU A 73 7.43 -16.44 -2.22
N LEU A 74 8.52 -16.93 -1.65
CA LEU A 74 9.87 -16.47 -1.97
C LEU A 74 10.26 -16.77 -3.42
N ALA A 75 9.82 -17.90 -3.99
CA ALA A 75 10.05 -18.22 -5.38
C ALA A 75 9.30 -17.25 -6.32
N ASP A 76 8.03 -16.92 -6.00
CA ASP A 76 7.26 -15.92 -6.75
C ASP A 76 7.90 -14.53 -6.66
N TYR A 77 8.36 -14.14 -5.47
CA TYR A 77 9.07 -12.87 -5.31
C TYR A 77 10.37 -12.82 -6.13
N ARG A 78 11.17 -13.90 -6.15
CA ARG A 78 12.39 -13.97 -6.99
C ARG A 78 12.05 -13.91 -8.48
N ALA A 79 10.95 -14.53 -8.90
CA ALA A 79 10.48 -14.44 -10.28
C ALA A 79 10.06 -13.00 -10.64
N TYR A 80 9.43 -12.28 -9.72
CA TYR A 80 9.14 -10.85 -9.87
C TYR A 80 10.43 -10.03 -10.02
N GLU A 81 11.41 -10.19 -9.13
CA GLU A 81 12.71 -9.50 -9.23
C GLU A 81 13.39 -9.78 -10.57
N GLY A 82 13.39 -11.05 -11.02
CA GLY A 82 13.93 -11.41 -12.34
C GLY A 82 13.20 -10.76 -13.52
N ARG A 83 11.88 -10.50 -13.40
CA ARG A 83 11.14 -9.71 -14.40
C ARG A 83 11.57 -8.24 -14.37
N VAL A 84 11.70 -7.66 -13.19
CA VAL A 84 12.14 -6.27 -13.02
C VAL A 84 13.54 -6.06 -13.61
N GLU A 85 14.47 -6.97 -13.34
CA GLU A 85 15.84 -6.89 -13.87
C GLU A 85 15.87 -7.01 -15.41
N ARG A 86 15.18 -8.01 -15.96
CA ARG A 86 15.10 -8.23 -17.41
C ARG A 86 14.50 -7.06 -18.15
N ASP A 87 13.44 -6.46 -17.59
CA ASP A 87 12.68 -5.39 -18.21
C ASP A 87 13.15 -3.99 -17.73
N ALA A 88 14.31 -3.90 -17.05
CA ALA A 88 14.81 -2.66 -16.44
C ALA A 88 14.97 -1.51 -17.44
N GLN A 89 15.36 -1.81 -18.68
CA GLN A 89 15.57 -0.84 -19.75
C GLN A 89 14.38 -0.70 -20.70
N THR A 90 13.27 -1.42 -20.44
CA THR A 90 12.11 -1.35 -21.33
C THR A 90 11.55 0.06 -21.42
N THR A 91 11.09 0.46 -22.59
CA THR A 91 10.33 1.69 -22.81
C THR A 91 8.87 1.39 -23.14
N ASP A 92 8.49 0.11 -23.20
CA ASP A 92 7.12 -0.32 -23.44
C ASP A 92 6.21 0.06 -22.26
N PRO A 93 5.25 0.97 -22.45
CA PRO A 93 4.40 1.45 -21.36
C PRO A 93 3.48 0.36 -20.80
N ALA A 94 3.12 -0.67 -21.57
CA ALA A 94 2.31 -1.78 -21.07
C ALA A 94 3.12 -2.63 -20.07
N VAL A 95 4.39 -2.92 -20.40
CA VAL A 95 5.30 -3.62 -19.49
C VAL A 95 5.56 -2.78 -18.24
N LEU A 96 5.84 -1.48 -18.41
CA LEU A 96 6.06 -0.55 -17.29
C LEU A 96 4.85 -0.48 -16.36
N ARG A 97 3.61 -0.38 -16.89
CA ARG A 97 2.37 -0.37 -16.09
C ARG A 97 2.21 -1.65 -15.28
N ARG A 98 2.44 -2.81 -15.91
CA ARG A 98 2.35 -4.09 -15.22
C ARG A 98 3.34 -4.18 -14.07
N LEU A 99 4.60 -3.81 -14.29
CA LEU A 99 5.64 -3.82 -13.25
C LEU A 99 5.34 -2.79 -12.15
N ALA A 100 4.86 -1.60 -12.51
CA ALA A 100 4.45 -0.57 -11.55
C ALA A 100 3.31 -1.06 -10.65
N GLY A 101 2.28 -1.66 -11.23
CA GLY A 101 1.16 -2.23 -10.48
C GLY A 101 1.58 -3.39 -9.58
N GLU A 102 2.54 -4.22 -10.01
CA GLU A 102 3.07 -5.31 -9.20
C GLU A 102 3.90 -4.78 -8.01
N ALA A 103 4.78 -3.80 -8.25
CA ALA A 103 5.53 -3.12 -7.20
C ALA A 103 4.59 -2.44 -6.19
N HIS A 104 3.54 -1.78 -6.68
CA HIS A 104 2.55 -1.10 -5.85
C HIS A 104 1.82 -2.09 -4.92
N ARG A 105 1.29 -3.21 -5.45
CA ARG A 105 0.63 -4.26 -4.64
C ARG A 105 1.56 -4.87 -3.61
N ARG A 106 2.87 -4.89 -3.87
CA ARG A 106 3.90 -5.35 -2.92
C ARG A 106 4.31 -4.28 -1.90
N GLY A 107 3.71 -3.09 -1.95
CA GLY A 107 4.08 -1.98 -1.07
C GLY A 107 5.48 -1.40 -1.34
N ASP A 108 6.11 -1.75 -2.48
CA ASP A 108 7.39 -1.17 -2.93
C ASP A 108 7.13 0.19 -3.58
N GLY A 109 6.85 1.18 -2.73
CA GLY A 109 6.47 2.53 -3.14
C GLY A 109 7.52 3.20 -4.02
N ALA A 110 8.79 3.11 -3.64
CA ALA A 110 9.90 3.71 -4.38
C ALA A 110 9.97 3.19 -5.82
N ARG A 111 9.90 1.87 -5.99
CA ARG A 111 9.92 1.23 -7.31
C ARG A 111 8.67 1.54 -8.10
N ALA A 112 7.50 1.45 -7.48
CA ALA A 112 6.23 1.77 -8.12
C ALA A 112 6.21 3.22 -8.62
N ALA A 113 6.60 4.20 -7.81
CA ALA A 113 6.67 5.61 -8.18
C ALA A 113 7.63 5.85 -9.36
N LYS A 114 8.83 5.25 -9.32
CA LYS A 114 9.78 5.32 -10.43
C LYS A 114 9.20 4.79 -11.74
N LEU A 115 8.49 3.66 -11.68
CA LEU A 115 7.88 3.05 -12.86
C LEU A 115 6.69 3.85 -13.37
N TYR A 116 5.80 4.36 -12.50
CA TYR A 116 4.69 5.23 -12.91
C TYR A 116 5.17 6.53 -13.55
N ARG A 117 6.26 7.15 -13.06
CA ARG A 117 6.87 8.32 -13.72
C ARG A 117 7.32 7.98 -15.14
N ARG A 118 7.93 6.81 -15.34
CA ARG A 118 8.34 6.36 -16.69
C ARG A 118 7.13 6.12 -17.59
N VAL A 119 6.05 5.54 -17.07
CA VAL A 119 4.79 5.39 -17.84
C VAL A 119 4.26 6.76 -18.26
N LEU A 120 4.14 7.71 -17.32
CA LEU A 120 3.62 9.05 -17.56
C LEU A 120 4.48 9.88 -18.53
N ALA A 121 5.78 9.58 -18.62
CA ALA A 121 6.68 10.20 -19.60
C ALA A 121 6.51 9.67 -21.03
N SER A 122 5.80 8.55 -21.22
CA SER A 122 5.55 7.99 -22.54
C SER A 122 4.53 8.82 -23.31
N ALA A 123 4.86 9.11 -24.59
CA ALA A 123 3.95 9.81 -25.49
C ALA A 123 2.71 9.00 -25.89
N SER A 124 2.74 7.67 -25.67
CA SER A 124 1.62 6.78 -26.00
C SER A 124 0.53 6.74 -24.92
N VAL A 125 0.78 7.34 -23.74
CA VAL A 125 -0.24 7.44 -22.69
C VAL A 125 -1.30 8.46 -23.08
N GLN A 126 -2.52 7.99 -23.21
CA GLN A 126 -3.64 8.82 -23.62
C GLN A 126 -3.99 9.86 -22.54
N PRO A 127 -4.50 11.04 -22.93
CA PRO A 127 -4.86 12.10 -21.97
C PRO A 127 -5.88 11.67 -20.91
N ASP A 128 -6.80 10.78 -21.26
CA ASP A 128 -7.83 10.25 -20.37
C ASP A 128 -7.29 9.24 -19.33
N GLU A 129 -6.17 8.57 -19.64
CA GLU A 129 -5.51 7.65 -18.71
C GLU A 129 -4.64 8.37 -17.66
N ARG A 130 -4.19 9.59 -17.96
CA ARG A 130 -3.23 10.33 -17.13
C ARG A 130 -3.72 10.59 -15.70
N PRO A 131 -4.98 10.96 -15.44
CA PRO A 131 -5.44 11.20 -14.08
C PRO A 131 -5.29 9.98 -13.19
N LEU A 132 -5.72 8.81 -13.66
CA LEU A 132 -5.59 7.55 -12.91
C LEU A 132 -4.11 7.18 -12.67
N LEU A 133 -3.25 7.30 -13.68
CA LEU A 133 -1.82 7.01 -13.53
C LEU A 133 -1.14 7.98 -12.55
N THR A 134 -1.56 9.24 -12.53
CA THR A 134 -1.03 10.24 -11.59
C THR A 134 -1.54 9.99 -10.16
N TYR A 135 -2.78 9.51 -10.01
CA TYR A 135 -3.31 9.03 -8.73
C TYR A 135 -2.51 7.83 -8.21
N LEU A 136 -2.22 6.85 -9.06
CA LEU A 136 -1.41 5.69 -8.70
C LEU A 136 0.03 6.07 -8.34
N LEU A 137 0.59 7.09 -9.01
CA LEU A 137 1.88 7.67 -8.63
C LEU A 137 1.81 8.31 -7.23
N ALA A 138 0.75 9.06 -6.93
CA ALA A 138 0.56 9.68 -5.62
C ALA A 138 0.49 8.64 -4.50
N ASP A 139 -0.25 7.55 -4.72
CA ASP A 139 -0.35 6.48 -3.75
C ASP A 139 0.97 5.70 -3.58
N ALA A 140 1.72 5.48 -4.68
CA ALA A 140 3.05 4.89 -4.61
C ALA A 140 4.04 5.79 -3.82
N LEU A 141 3.97 7.10 -3.98
CA LEU A 141 4.76 8.06 -3.22
C LEU A 141 4.39 8.08 -1.73
N ARG A 142 3.11 7.92 -1.40
CA ARG A 142 2.64 7.73 -0.02
C ARG A 142 3.28 6.47 0.61
N LEU A 143 3.27 5.35 -0.12
CA LEU A 143 3.92 4.11 0.34
C LEU A 143 5.42 4.28 0.54
N ASP A 144 6.08 5.12 -0.27
CA ASP A 144 7.49 5.50 -0.13
C ASP A 144 7.75 6.57 0.95
N ARG A 145 6.66 7.07 1.58
CA ARG A 145 6.65 8.14 2.59
C ARG A 145 7.13 9.51 2.07
N ASP A 146 7.15 9.71 0.76
CA ASP A 146 7.31 11.04 0.18
C ASP A 146 5.96 11.77 0.14
N PHE A 147 5.49 12.18 1.32
CA PHE A 147 4.16 12.78 1.49
C PHE A 147 4.02 14.14 0.79
N ALA A 148 5.11 14.86 0.60
CA ALA A 148 5.09 16.16 -0.07
C ALA A 148 4.82 15.98 -1.57
N GLU A 149 5.57 15.11 -2.24
CA GLU A 149 5.36 14.82 -3.66
C GLU A 149 4.02 14.07 -3.88
N ALA A 150 3.66 13.15 -2.96
CA ALA A 150 2.37 12.46 -2.99
C ALA A 150 1.19 13.45 -3.00
N SER A 151 1.20 14.45 -2.12
CA SER A 151 0.16 15.48 -2.06
C SER A 151 0.08 16.30 -3.34
N THR A 152 1.22 16.63 -3.93
CA THR A 152 1.31 17.39 -5.19
C THR A 152 0.75 16.58 -6.36
N ALA A 153 1.17 15.33 -6.49
CA ALA A 153 0.68 14.41 -7.52
C ALA A 153 -0.83 14.18 -7.37
N LEU A 154 -1.31 14.00 -6.13
CA LEU A 154 -2.72 13.79 -5.85
C LEU A 154 -3.58 15.00 -6.24
N ALA A 155 -3.15 16.22 -5.91
CA ALA A 155 -3.85 17.44 -6.32
C ALA A 155 -3.94 17.56 -7.85
N THR A 156 -2.87 17.17 -8.56
CA THR A 156 -2.84 17.13 -10.03
C THR A 156 -3.83 16.11 -10.58
N ALA A 157 -3.81 14.89 -10.06
CA ALA A 157 -4.70 13.81 -10.46
C ALA A 157 -6.17 14.19 -10.25
N ARG A 158 -6.49 14.72 -9.05
CA ARG A 158 -7.83 15.17 -8.67
C ARG A 158 -8.37 16.25 -9.60
N THR A 159 -7.55 17.29 -9.88
CA THR A 159 -7.94 18.38 -10.78
C THR A 159 -8.19 17.87 -12.20
N ALA A 160 -7.37 16.94 -12.69
CA ALA A 160 -7.55 16.35 -14.00
C ALA A 160 -8.80 15.45 -14.06
N ALA A 161 -9.06 14.65 -13.04
CA ALA A 161 -10.27 13.83 -12.90
C ALA A 161 -11.54 14.70 -12.89
N GLN A 162 -11.54 15.82 -12.17
CA GLN A 162 -12.65 16.78 -12.18
C GLN A 162 -12.94 17.34 -13.58
N ARG A 163 -11.90 17.67 -14.37
CA ARG A 163 -12.07 18.13 -15.74
C ARG A 163 -12.64 17.08 -16.68
N GLN A 164 -12.39 15.81 -16.39
CA GLN A 164 -12.92 14.67 -17.12
C GLN A 164 -14.26 14.17 -16.61
N HIS A 165 -14.80 14.79 -15.56
CA HIS A 165 -16.03 14.37 -14.87
C HIS A 165 -15.95 12.93 -14.30
N ASP A 166 -14.75 12.45 -13.99
CA ASP A 166 -14.51 11.17 -13.33
C ASP A 166 -14.75 11.32 -11.82
N THR A 167 -16.02 11.16 -11.42
CA THR A 167 -16.44 11.33 -10.03
C THR A 167 -15.85 10.26 -9.11
N GLU A 168 -15.69 9.03 -9.60
CA GLU A 168 -15.11 7.93 -8.82
C GLU A 168 -13.64 8.22 -8.47
N LEU A 169 -12.85 8.66 -9.44
CA LEU A 169 -11.46 8.99 -9.20
C LEU A 169 -11.32 10.22 -8.28
N VAL A 170 -12.23 11.19 -8.37
CA VAL A 170 -12.27 12.34 -7.44
C VAL A 170 -12.54 11.88 -6.02
N GLU A 171 -13.51 11.00 -5.79
CA GLU A 171 -13.80 10.44 -4.47
C GLU A 171 -12.60 9.66 -3.90
N ARG A 172 -11.98 8.82 -4.71
CA ARG A 172 -10.76 8.09 -4.33
C ARG A 172 -9.61 9.03 -3.98
N ALA A 173 -9.43 10.11 -4.74
CA ALA A 173 -8.40 11.11 -4.47
C ALA A 173 -8.67 11.87 -3.17
N ASP A 174 -9.92 12.25 -2.89
CA ASP A 174 -10.30 12.92 -1.65
C ASP A 174 -10.05 12.02 -0.42
N LEU A 175 -10.27 10.69 -0.56
CA LEU A 175 -9.98 9.74 0.52
C LEU A 175 -8.48 9.48 0.68
N LEU A 176 -7.71 9.40 -0.42
CA LEU A 176 -6.26 9.24 -0.35
C LEU A 176 -5.57 10.46 0.30
N ALA A 177 -6.15 11.66 0.18
CA ALA A 177 -5.65 12.85 0.87
C ALA A 177 -5.66 12.68 2.40
N PHE A 178 -6.68 12.00 2.93
CA PHE A 178 -6.71 11.61 4.34
C PHE A 178 -5.55 10.67 4.68
N SER A 179 -5.34 9.60 3.92
CA SER A 179 -4.28 8.62 4.20
C SER A 179 -2.89 9.27 4.19
N ILE A 180 -2.62 10.15 3.20
CA ILE A 180 -1.36 10.88 3.11
C ILE A 180 -1.16 11.77 4.36
N ALA A 181 -2.18 12.53 4.76
CA ALA A 181 -2.08 13.41 5.92
C ALA A 181 -1.91 12.63 7.23
N HIS A 182 -2.66 11.54 7.39
CA HIS A 182 -2.60 10.68 8.58
C HIS A 182 -1.22 10.03 8.73
N GLU A 183 -0.69 9.43 7.67
CA GLU A 183 0.62 8.78 7.71
C GLU A 183 1.78 9.77 7.83
N ALA A 184 1.58 11.02 7.37
CA ALA A 184 2.51 12.12 7.60
C ALA A 184 2.49 12.65 9.05
N GLY A 185 1.53 12.22 9.88
CA GLY A 185 1.34 12.70 11.25
C GLY A 185 0.59 14.04 11.33
N ASP A 186 0.03 14.54 10.21
CA ASP A 186 -0.82 15.75 10.20
C ASP A 186 -2.27 15.39 10.50
N CYS A 187 -2.55 15.09 11.77
CA CYS A 187 -3.88 14.70 12.22
C CYS A 187 -4.96 15.77 11.99
N ARG A 188 -4.58 17.05 12.05
CA ARG A 188 -5.52 18.14 11.74
C ARG A 188 -5.95 18.07 10.28
N ARG A 189 -5.00 17.91 9.38
CA ARG A 189 -5.27 17.78 7.95
C ARG A 189 -6.04 16.50 7.64
N ALA A 190 -5.67 15.40 8.28
CA ALA A 190 -6.36 14.12 8.14
C ALA A 190 -7.84 14.23 8.52
N LYS A 191 -8.14 14.83 9.68
CA LYS A 191 -9.52 15.08 10.13
C LYS A 191 -10.29 15.94 9.13
N LEU A 192 -9.73 17.06 8.70
CA LEU A 192 -10.35 17.95 7.71
C LEU A 192 -10.63 17.22 6.40
N SER A 193 -9.71 16.40 5.91
CA SER A 193 -9.91 15.64 4.67
C SER A 193 -11.10 14.67 4.75
N LEU A 194 -11.30 13.99 5.89
CA LEU A 194 -12.46 13.13 6.10
C LEU A 194 -13.78 13.91 6.23
N GLU A 195 -13.78 15.02 6.98
CA GLU A 195 -14.96 15.88 7.10
C GLU A 195 -15.38 16.44 5.73
N GLU A 196 -14.42 16.93 4.94
CA GLU A 196 -14.66 17.38 3.57
C GLU A 196 -15.17 16.28 2.66
N PHE A 197 -14.59 15.07 2.75
CA PHE A 197 -15.04 13.90 1.98
C PHE A 197 -16.51 13.59 2.27
N LEU A 198 -16.88 13.48 3.54
CA LEU A 198 -18.25 13.16 3.95
C LEU A 198 -19.25 14.24 3.54
N GLN A 199 -18.83 15.51 3.53
CA GLN A 199 -19.66 16.62 3.07
C GLN A 199 -19.87 16.63 1.55
N LYS A 200 -18.81 16.34 0.78
CA LYS A 200 -18.84 16.37 -0.69
C LYS A 200 -19.46 15.11 -1.30
N HIS A 201 -19.30 13.97 -0.63
CA HIS A 201 -19.66 12.65 -1.13
C HIS A 201 -20.54 11.85 -0.17
N PRO A 202 -21.70 12.42 0.29
CA PRO A 202 -22.53 11.78 1.32
C PRO A 202 -23.14 10.44 0.87
N GLN A 203 -23.24 10.21 -0.44
CA GLN A 203 -23.79 8.98 -1.03
C GLN A 203 -22.71 8.00 -1.53
N SER A 204 -21.44 8.31 -1.30
CA SER A 204 -20.35 7.42 -1.69
C SER A 204 -20.41 6.08 -0.95
N SER A 205 -20.10 5.00 -1.63
CA SER A 205 -19.93 3.68 -0.99
C SER A 205 -18.82 3.67 0.06
N MET A 206 -17.89 4.62 0.00
CA MET A 206 -16.78 4.79 0.95
C MET A 206 -17.15 5.64 2.18
N SER A 207 -18.36 6.26 2.23
CA SER A 207 -18.75 7.13 3.33
C SER A 207 -18.77 6.43 4.69
N ALA A 208 -19.20 5.16 4.74
CA ALA A 208 -19.18 4.40 5.99
C ALA A 208 -17.75 4.13 6.49
N GLN A 209 -16.81 3.91 5.58
CA GLN A 209 -15.38 3.75 5.92
C GLN A 209 -14.80 5.08 6.42
N ALA A 210 -15.07 6.19 5.74
CA ALA A 210 -14.63 7.51 6.15
C ALA A 210 -15.17 7.93 7.53
N GLN A 211 -16.44 7.58 7.85
CA GLN A 211 -17.01 7.81 9.17
C GLN A 211 -16.29 7.02 10.27
N ARG A 212 -15.99 5.73 10.02
CA ARG A 212 -15.22 4.91 10.96
C ARG A 212 -13.81 5.46 11.20
N ALA A 213 -13.14 5.88 10.13
CA ALA A 213 -11.81 6.50 10.21
C ALA A 213 -11.84 7.81 11.03
N LEU A 214 -12.88 8.65 10.85
CA LEU A 214 -13.06 9.88 11.60
C LEU A 214 -13.30 9.61 13.10
N GLN A 215 -14.09 8.58 13.42
CA GLN A 215 -14.31 8.15 14.80
C GLN A 215 -13.03 7.59 15.44
N ALA A 216 -12.25 6.80 14.69
CA ALA A 216 -10.97 6.27 15.15
C ALA A 216 -9.97 7.38 15.44
N LEU A 217 -9.85 8.38 14.55
CA LEU A 217 -9.03 9.56 14.77
C LEU A 217 -9.45 10.38 16.00
N ALA A 218 -10.74 10.49 16.27
CA ALA A 218 -11.25 11.21 17.44
C ALA A 218 -11.00 10.45 18.75
N ALA A 219 -10.90 9.11 18.69
CA ALA A 219 -10.60 8.25 19.84
C ALA A 219 -9.09 8.05 20.06
N ASP A 220 -8.27 8.38 19.06
CA ASP A 220 -6.82 8.24 19.13
C ASP A 220 -6.22 9.25 20.12
N LYS A 221 -5.70 8.73 21.23
CA LYS A 221 -4.98 9.48 22.28
C LYS A 221 -3.47 9.37 22.11
N SER A 222 -2.99 8.84 20.97
CA SER A 222 -1.56 8.72 20.73
C SER A 222 -0.89 10.10 20.65
N ALA A 223 0.38 10.15 21.03
CA ALA A 223 1.18 11.38 20.99
C ALA A 223 1.37 11.94 19.56
N ARG A 224 0.89 11.22 18.54
CA ARG A 224 0.94 11.66 17.14
C ARG A 224 -0.18 12.64 16.79
N CYS A 225 -1.31 12.58 17.51
CA CYS A 225 -2.49 13.37 17.23
C CYS A 225 -2.89 14.36 18.36
N THR A 226 -2.06 14.50 19.38
CA THR A 226 -2.18 15.52 20.44
C THR A 226 -1.17 16.64 20.21
#